data_878475d91c38cd77eff6d4d68c366438
#
_entry.id   878475d91c38cd77eff6d4d68c366438
#
_cell.length_a   1.000
_cell.length_b   1.000
_cell.length_c   1.000
_cell.angle_alpha   90.00
_cell.angle_beta   90.00
_cell.angle_gamma   90.00
#
_symmetry.space_group_name_H-M   'P 1'
#
loop_
_entity.id
_entity.type
_entity.pdbx_description
1 polymer ?
#
loop_
_entity_poly.entity_id
_entity_poly.type
_entity_poly.pdbx_seq_one_letter_code
_entity_poly.pdbx_strand_id
1 'polypeptide(L)'
;RGAGGPVLALPEVVAQATDAGLKLPLLLRFSDILGDRLGKLQAAFGRAMADLGYEGGYTAVYPIKVNQHRGVAGELAAAGGEGFGLEAGSKPELMAVLGLARPGSLVICNGYKDREFIRLALIGRKLGLETFIVIEKPSELAMVIEESKALGVQPGLGVRLRLASLGA
;
A
#
# COMPACT_ATOMS: atom_id res chain seq x y z
N ARG A 1 10.49 -9.19 18.74
CA ARG A 1 10.81 -10.59 18.46
C ARG A 1 10.65 -11.36 19.76
N GLY A 2 10.27 -12.65 19.72
CA GLY A 2 10.09 -13.48 20.92
C GLY A 2 11.38 -13.63 21.75
N ALA A 3 11.24 -14.14 22.97
CA ALA A 3 12.37 -14.44 23.84
C ALA A 3 13.41 -15.30 23.10
N GLY A 4 14.69 -14.83 23.03
CA GLY A 4 15.78 -15.50 22.34
C GLY A 4 16.21 -14.92 20.98
N GLY A 5 15.56 -13.84 20.51
CA GLY A 5 16.02 -13.11 19.31
C GLY A 5 17.26 -12.25 19.58
N PRO A 6 17.99 -11.79 18.53
CA PRO A 6 19.14 -10.91 18.70
C PRO A 6 18.75 -9.62 19.41
N VAL A 7 19.53 -9.23 20.39
CA VAL A 7 19.37 -7.99 21.16
C VAL A 7 20.38 -6.97 20.62
N LEU A 8 19.89 -5.77 20.29
CA LEU A 8 20.73 -4.65 19.90
C LEU A 8 20.70 -3.60 21.01
N ALA A 9 21.87 -3.26 21.54
CA ALA A 9 22.00 -2.13 22.46
C ALA A 9 22.03 -0.83 21.67
N LEU A 10 21.00 0.01 21.81
CA LEU A 10 20.91 1.28 21.06
C LEU A 10 22.13 2.20 21.26
N PRO A 11 22.73 2.32 22.47
CA PRO A 11 23.95 3.11 22.64
C PRO A 11 25.11 2.63 21.79
N GLU A 12 25.28 1.31 21.62
CA GLU A 12 26.33 0.73 20.77
C GLU A 12 26.09 1.02 19.28
N VAL A 13 24.84 0.94 18.83
CA VAL A 13 24.47 1.29 17.44
C VAL A 13 24.75 2.77 17.18
N VAL A 14 24.44 3.65 18.12
CA VAL A 14 24.73 5.10 18.01
C VAL A 14 26.25 5.34 18.01
N ALA A 15 27.02 4.69 18.89
CA ALA A 15 28.46 4.81 18.90
C ALA A 15 29.08 4.37 17.56
N GLN A 16 28.72 3.21 17.04
CA GLN A 16 29.17 2.73 15.72
C GLN A 16 28.83 3.69 14.59
N ALA A 17 27.62 4.27 14.61
CA ALA A 17 27.20 5.24 13.60
C ALA A 17 28.02 6.53 13.66
N THR A 18 28.33 7.03 14.87
CA THR A 18 29.15 8.24 15.05
C THR A 18 30.61 7.98 14.70
N ASP A 19 31.14 6.82 15.03
CA ASP A 19 32.50 6.38 14.64
C ASP A 19 32.63 6.25 13.11
N ALA A 20 31.54 5.87 12.43
CA ALA A 20 31.45 5.87 10.97
C ALA A 20 31.25 7.28 10.35
N GLY A 21 31.28 8.34 11.15
CA GLY A 21 31.21 9.74 10.71
C GLY A 21 29.79 10.31 10.59
N LEU A 22 28.75 9.60 11.02
CA LEU A 22 27.39 10.14 11.05
C LEU A 22 27.22 11.11 12.22
N LYS A 23 26.46 12.18 12.00
CA LYS A 23 26.21 13.21 13.01
C LYS A 23 24.82 13.04 13.65
N LEU A 24 24.72 13.39 14.91
CA LEU A 24 23.43 13.49 15.61
C LEU A 24 22.65 14.72 15.15
N PRO A 25 21.27 14.64 15.12
CA PRO A 25 20.44 13.50 15.51
C PRO A 25 20.41 12.40 14.44
N LEU A 26 20.24 11.14 14.87
CA LEU A 26 20.13 9.97 14.00
C LEU A 26 18.70 9.44 13.99
N LEU A 27 18.19 9.08 12.80
CA LEU A 27 16.96 8.34 12.63
C LEU A 27 17.30 6.86 12.37
N LEU A 28 17.04 6.01 13.35
CA LEU A 28 17.23 4.56 13.24
C LEU A 28 15.92 3.90 12.78
N ARG A 29 16.01 3.05 11.75
CA ARG A 29 14.90 2.24 11.26
C ARG A 29 15.28 0.76 11.31
N PHE A 30 14.38 -0.03 11.87
CA PHE A 30 14.52 -1.49 11.94
C PHE A 30 13.52 -2.11 10.96
N SER A 31 13.95 -2.37 9.73
CA SER A 31 13.10 -2.87 8.63
C SER A 31 12.37 -4.16 9.01
N ASP A 32 13.04 -5.06 9.71
CA ASP A 32 12.47 -6.33 10.18
C ASP A 32 11.19 -6.15 11.00
N ILE A 33 11.05 -5.02 11.72
CA ILE A 33 9.85 -4.74 12.52
C ILE A 33 8.66 -4.52 11.59
N LEU A 34 8.86 -3.90 10.43
CA LEU A 34 7.79 -3.67 9.45
C LEU A 34 7.25 -5.00 8.93
N GLY A 35 8.16 -5.88 8.50
CA GLY A 35 7.80 -7.23 8.04
C GLY A 35 7.12 -8.07 9.12
N ASP A 36 7.64 -8.07 10.37
CA ASP A 36 7.04 -8.78 11.50
C ASP A 36 5.61 -8.28 11.79
N ARG A 37 5.38 -6.97 11.76
CA ARG A 37 4.04 -6.41 12.00
C ARG A 37 3.06 -6.75 10.90
N LEU A 38 3.48 -6.67 9.65
CA LEU A 38 2.64 -7.07 8.51
C LEU A 38 2.30 -8.56 8.57
N GLY A 39 3.30 -9.42 8.80
CA GLY A 39 3.08 -10.86 8.93
C GLY A 39 2.15 -11.24 10.09
N LYS A 40 2.25 -10.54 11.24
CA LYS A 40 1.32 -10.73 12.37
C LYS A 40 -0.11 -10.32 12.02
N LEU A 41 -0.29 -9.22 11.27
CA LEU A 41 -1.60 -8.79 10.80
C LEU A 41 -2.21 -9.83 9.86
N GLN A 42 -1.47 -10.24 8.83
CA GLN A 42 -1.92 -11.25 7.87
C GLN A 42 -2.26 -12.59 8.56
N ALA A 43 -1.40 -13.02 9.49
CA ALA A 43 -1.64 -14.24 10.24
C ALA A 43 -2.88 -14.15 11.17
N ALA A 44 -3.17 -12.98 11.74
CA ALA A 44 -4.35 -12.77 12.58
C ALA A 44 -5.64 -12.89 11.75
N PHE A 45 -5.68 -12.26 10.58
CA PHE A 45 -6.82 -12.41 9.64
C PHE A 45 -6.93 -13.85 9.13
N GLY A 46 -5.82 -14.48 8.75
CA GLY A 46 -5.83 -15.90 8.31
C GLY A 46 -6.40 -16.84 9.36
N ARG A 47 -6.04 -16.68 10.64
CA ARG A 47 -6.63 -17.46 11.73
C ARG A 47 -8.13 -17.19 11.88
N ALA A 48 -8.54 -15.93 11.93
CA ALA A 48 -9.95 -15.57 12.06
C ALA A 48 -10.81 -16.12 10.89
N MET A 49 -10.28 -16.07 9.68
CA MET A 49 -10.94 -16.65 8.50
C MET A 49 -11.11 -18.18 8.64
N ALA A 50 -10.07 -18.88 9.07
CA ALA A 50 -10.13 -20.32 9.30
C ALA A 50 -11.12 -20.68 10.42
N ASP A 51 -11.07 -19.97 11.55
CA ASP A 51 -11.92 -20.23 12.72
C ASP A 51 -13.42 -19.97 12.42
N LEU A 52 -13.71 -19.03 11.51
CA LEU A 52 -15.08 -18.66 11.13
C LEU A 52 -15.57 -19.32 9.83
N GLY A 53 -14.77 -20.15 9.19
CA GLY A 53 -15.11 -20.79 7.90
C GLY A 53 -15.30 -19.77 6.78
N TYR A 54 -14.56 -18.65 6.80
CA TYR A 54 -14.66 -17.63 5.76
C TYR A 54 -13.87 -18.04 4.52
N GLU A 55 -14.57 -18.19 3.39
CA GLU A 55 -13.99 -18.69 2.12
C GLU A 55 -13.37 -17.57 1.25
N GLY A 56 -13.49 -16.31 1.64
CA GLY A 56 -12.88 -15.19 0.92
C GLY A 56 -11.38 -15.04 1.19
N GLY A 57 -10.76 -14.05 0.54
CA GLY A 57 -9.36 -13.68 0.75
C GLY A 57 -9.19 -12.46 1.66
N TYR A 58 -7.98 -12.25 2.15
CA TYR A 58 -7.54 -11.05 2.83
C TYR A 58 -6.28 -10.49 2.17
N THR A 59 -6.31 -9.23 1.80
CA THR A 59 -5.15 -8.51 1.29
C THR A 59 -4.92 -7.26 2.12
N ALA A 60 -3.74 -7.15 2.73
CA ALA A 60 -3.35 -5.94 3.45
C ALA A 60 -2.99 -4.84 2.44
N VAL A 61 -3.59 -3.67 2.56
CA VAL A 61 -3.31 -2.52 1.67
C VAL A 61 -2.66 -1.39 2.45
N TYR A 62 -1.47 -0.98 2.03
CA TYR A 62 -0.73 0.09 2.67
C TYR A 62 -0.97 1.44 1.97
N PRO A 63 -1.54 2.44 2.68
CA PRO A 63 -1.69 3.78 2.13
C PRO A 63 -0.32 4.48 2.08
N ILE A 64 0.17 4.80 0.89
CA ILE A 64 1.53 5.33 0.73
C ILE A 64 1.73 6.69 1.42
N LYS A 65 0.65 7.44 1.62
CA LYS A 65 0.66 8.73 2.35
C LYS A 65 1.15 8.62 3.81
N VAL A 66 1.05 7.44 4.43
CA VAL A 66 1.49 7.22 5.82
C VAL A 66 3.00 7.41 5.93
N ASN A 67 3.77 6.82 5.02
CA ASN A 67 5.20 7.07 4.88
C ASN A 67 5.66 6.70 3.47
N GLN A 68 5.97 7.71 2.66
CA GLN A 68 6.36 7.58 1.25
C GLN A 68 7.83 7.23 1.05
N HIS A 69 8.60 7.08 2.15
CA HIS A 69 10.01 6.74 2.03
C HIS A 69 10.17 5.38 1.34
N ARG A 70 10.95 5.37 0.24
CA ARG A 70 11.13 4.18 -0.60
C ARG A 70 11.54 2.93 0.19
N GLY A 71 12.43 3.08 1.18
CA GLY A 71 12.88 1.98 2.04
C GLY A 71 11.75 1.40 2.87
N VAL A 72 10.79 2.22 3.36
CA VAL A 72 9.65 1.75 4.14
C VAL A 72 8.63 1.05 3.25
N ALA A 73 8.19 1.71 2.18
CA ALA A 73 7.18 1.17 1.27
C ALA A 73 7.70 -0.08 0.52
N GLY A 74 8.98 -0.07 0.12
CA GLY A 74 9.62 -1.21 -0.52
C GLY A 74 9.77 -2.43 0.39
N GLU A 75 10.15 -2.23 1.66
CA GLU A 75 10.23 -3.31 2.66
C GLU A 75 8.85 -3.94 2.91
N LEU A 76 7.80 -3.12 3.06
CA LEU A 76 6.45 -3.62 3.22
C LEU A 76 5.97 -4.40 1.98
N ALA A 77 6.24 -3.89 0.78
CA ALA A 77 5.89 -4.57 -0.47
C ALA A 77 6.65 -5.90 -0.64
N ALA A 78 7.92 -5.94 -0.22
CA ALA A 78 8.72 -7.16 -0.25
C ALA A 78 8.25 -8.19 0.78
N ALA A 79 7.92 -7.75 2.00
CA ALA A 79 7.47 -8.62 3.08
C ALA A 79 6.04 -9.14 2.89
N GLY A 80 5.17 -8.36 2.24
CA GLY A 80 3.74 -8.68 2.10
C GLY A 80 3.42 -9.70 1.01
N GLY A 81 4.33 -9.87 0.03
CA GLY A 81 4.13 -10.83 -1.06
C GLY A 81 2.84 -10.59 -1.87
N GLU A 82 2.20 -11.67 -2.30
CA GLU A 82 0.93 -11.62 -3.05
C GLU A 82 -0.25 -11.11 -2.21
N GLY A 83 -0.21 -11.30 -0.89
CA GLY A 83 -1.25 -10.84 0.05
C GLY A 83 -1.14 -9.35 0.43
N PHE A 84 -0.50 -8.53 -0.41
CA PHE A 84 -0.23 -7.12 -0.12
C PHE A 84 -0.53 -6.21 -1.30
N GLY A 85 -1.11 -5.05 -1.01
CA GLY A 85 -1.40 -4.00 -1.99
C GLY A 85 -0.95 -2.62 -1.51
N LEU A 86 -1.02 -1.66 -2.40
CA LEU A 86 -0.73 -0.25 -2.13
C LEU A 86 -1.94 0.61 -2.42
N GLU A 87 -2.08 1.71 -1.67
CA GLU A 87 -3.14 2.70 -1.91
C GLU A 87 -2.52 4.06 -2.23
N ALA A 88 -3.11 4.76 -3.20
CA ALA A 88 -2.76 6.12 -3.58
C ALA A 88 -4.01 6.99 -3.66
N GLY A 89 -3.92 8.21 -3.08
CA GLY A 89 -4.99 9.20 -3.09
C GLY A 89 -4.68 10.45 -3.93
N SER A 90 -3.52 10.50 -4.57
CA SER A 90 -3.08 11.61 -5.43
C SER A 90 -2.20 11.15 -6.57
N LYS A 91 -2.03 11.98 -7.62
CA LYS A 91 -1.15 11.65 -8.77
C LYS A 91 0.29 11.35 -8.37
N PRO A 92 0.97 12.19 -7.55
CA PRO A 92 2.33 11.87 -7.11
C PRO A 92 2.42 10.57 -6.32
N GLU A 93 1.43 10.27 -5.48
CA GLU A 93 1.36 9.00 -4.75
C GLU A 93 1.20 7.83 -5.72
N LEU A 94 0.30 7.94 -6.72
CA LEU A 94 0.11 6.89 -7.71
C LEU A 94 1.39 6.66 -8.54
N MET A 95 2.10 7.71 -8.92
CA MET A 95 3.39 7.58 -9.61
C MET A 95 4.41 6.81 -8.77
N ALA A 96 4.49 7.11 -7.47
CA ALA A 96 5.37 6.38 -6.55
C ALA A 96 4.94 4.90 -6.41
N VAL A 97 3.63 4.64 -6.32
CA VAL A 97 3.08 3.27 -6.28
C VAL A 97 3.41 2.50 -7.55
N LEU A 98 3.20 3.09 -8.73
CA LEU A 98 3.54 2.47 -10.01
C LEU A 98 5.04 2.12 -10.13
N GLY A 99 5.90 2.92 -9.52
CA GLY A 99 7.36 2.66 -9.47
C GLY A 99 7.78 1.59 -8.45
N LEU A 100 6.90 1.19 -7.52
CA LEU A 100 7.16 0.19 -6.48
C LEU A 100 6.43 -1.13 -6.72
N ALA A 101 5.22 -1.07 -7.29
CA ALA A 101 4.36 -2.21 -7.48
C ALA A 101 4.93 -3.18 -8.54
N ARG A 102 4.70 -4.46 -8.32
CA ARG A 102 5.07 -5.53 -9.26
C ARG A 102 3.82 -5.99 -10.03
N PRO A 103 3.95 -6.55 -11.23
CA PRO A 103 2.81 -7.17 -11.91
C PRO A 103 2.06 -8.14 -10.97
N GLY A 104 0.73 -8.09 -11.02
CA GLY A 104 -0.15 -8.82 -10.09
C GLY A 104 -0.44 -8.10 -8.77
N SER A 105 0.28 -7.03 -8.43
CA SER A 105 0.02 -6.29 -7.18
C SER A 105 -1.31 -5.53 -7.22
N LEU A 106 -2.04 -5.57 -6.11
CA LEU A 106 -3.25 -4.78 -5.91
C LEU A 106 -2.90 -3.30 -5.69
N VAL A 107 -3.57 -2.41 -6.42
CA VAL A 107 -3.46 -0.95 -6.26
C VAL A 107 -4.85 -0.34 -6.11
N ILE A 108 -5.09 0.32 -4.99
CA ILE A 108 -6.34 1.01 -4.71
C ILE A 108 -6.16 2.52 -4.94
N CYS A 109 -6.92 3.07 -5.88
CA CYS A 109 -6.90 4.49 -6.21
C CYS A 109 -8.07 5.22 -5.56
N ASN A 110 -7.81 5.88 -4.43
CA ASN A 110 -8.78 6.68 -3.67
C ASN A 110 -8.65 8.18 -4.00
N GLY A 111 -9.43 9.01 -3.29
CA GLY A 111 -9.41 10.46 -3.42
C GLY A 111 -10.10 10.97 -4.68
N TYR A 112 -10.18 12.29 -4.81
CA TYR A 112 -10.76 12.93 -5.99
C TYR A 112 -9.82 12.82 -7.19
N LYS A 113 -10.38 12.43 -8.32
CA LYS A 113 -9.61 12.09 -9.50
C LYS A 113 -9.90 13.04 -10.64
N ASP A 114 -8.85 13.52 -11.25
CA ASP A 114 -8.90 14.13 -12.57
C ASP A 114 -8.60 13.09 -13.67
N ARG A 115 -8.72 13.50 -14.91
CA ARG A 115 -8.50 12.66 -16.08
C ARG A 115 -7.12 12.02 -16.12
N GLU A 116 -6.08 12.76 -15.72
CA GLU A 116 -4.70 12.26 -15.74
C GLU A 116 -4.47 11.19 -14.66
N PHE A 117 -5.05 11.36 -13.48
CA PHE A 117 -5.01 10.33 -12.43
C PHE A 117 -5.65 9.03 -12.91
N ILE A 118 -6.85 9.14 -13.51
CA ILE A 118 -7.60 7.98 -14.06
C ILE A 118 -6.76 7.30 -15.14
N ARG A 119 -6.15 8.08 -16.03
CA ARG A 119 -5.30 7.58 -17.10
C ARG A 119 -4.08 6.82 -16.56
N LEU A 120 -3.42 7.36 -15.54
CA LEU A 120 -2.31 6.67 -14.85
C LEU A 120 -2.74 5.35 -14.21
N ALA A 121 -3.90 5.31 -13.56
CA ALA A 121 -4.45 4.09 -12.97
C ALA A 121 -4.72 3.02 -14.04
N LEU A 122 -5.28 3.40 -15.17
CA LEU A 122 -5.51 2.50 -16.32
C LEU A 122 -4.20 2.02 -16.96
N ILE A 123 -3.17 2.88 -17.03
CA ILE A 123 -1.82 2.48 -17.44
C ILE A 123 -1.26 1.43 -16.48
N GLY A 124 -1.48 1.57 -15.18
CA GLY A 124 -1.13 0.54 -14.20
C GLY A 124 -1.69 -0.83 -14.55
N ARG A 125 -2.95 -0.90 -15.00
CA ARG A 125 -3.54 -2.17 -15.48
C ARG A 125 -2.82 -2.71 -16.72
N LYS A 126 -2.41 -1.87 -17.65
CA LYS A 126 -1.60 -2.29 -18.81
C LYS A 126 -0.24 -2.86 -18.40
N LEU A 127 0.29 -2.40 -17.30
CA LEU A 127 1.54 -2.92 -16.71
C LEU A 127 1.33 -4.21 -15.90
N GLY A 128 0.11 -4.74 -15.89
CA GLY A 128 -0.22 -5.99 -15.20
C GLY A 128 -0.58 -5.83 -13.72
N LEU A 129 -0.87 -4.61 -13.25
CA LEU A 129 -1.33 -4.37 -11.89
C LEU A 129 -2.84 -4.59 -11.76
N GLU A 130 -3.29 -5.05 -10.60
CA GLU A 130 -4.71 -5.12 -10.25
C GLU A 130 -5.19 -3.78 -9.69
N THR A 131 -5.39 -2.79 -10.57
CA THR A 131 -5.76 -1.45 -10.18
C THR A 131 -7.27 -1.29 -10.07
N PHE A 132 -7.75 -0.81 -8.91
CA PHE A 132 -9.14 -0.43 -8.66
C PHE A 132 -9.25 1.09 -8.51
N ILE A 133 -10.10 1.71 -9.34
CA ILE A 133 -10.43 3.13 -9.28
C ILE A 133 -11.70 3.27 -8.44
N VAL A 134 -11.55 3.83 -7.23
CA VAL A 134 -12.68 4.01 -6.30
C VAL A 134 -13.41 5.30 -6.63
N ILE A 135 -14.62 5.17 -7.17
CA ILE A 135 -15.48 6.31 -7.55
C ILE A 135 -15.99 7.01 -6.30
N GLU A 136 -15.66 8.28 -6.16
CA GLU A 136 -16.10 9.15 -5.06
C GLU A 136 -17.10 10.20 -5.52
N LYS A 137 -17.11 10.54 -6.82
CA LYS A 137 -18.05 11.47 -7.45
C LYS A 137 -18.63 10.87 -8.73
N PRO A 138 -19.93 11.06 -9.01
CA PRO A 138 -20.54 10.56 -10.25
C PRO A 138 -19.84 11.04 -11.53
N SER A 139 -19.26 12.24 -11.52
CA SER A 139 -18.52 12.80 -12.66
C SER A 139 -17.24 12.02 -12.99
N GLU A 140 -16.64 11.32 -12.03
CA GLU A 140 -15.45 10.49 -12.25
C GLU A 140 -15.76 9.29 -13.13
N LEU A 141 -16.97 8.72 -13.02
CA LEU A 141 -17.37 7.55 -13.80
C LEU A 141 -17.37 7.83 -15.31
N ALA A 142 -17.86 9.00 -15.73
CA ALA A 142 -17.83 9.40 -17.14
C ALA A 142 -16.38 9.46 -17.67
N MET A 143 -15.48 10.08 -16.92
CA MET A 143 -14.04 10.16 -17.28
C MET A 143 -13.39 8.77 -17.33
N VAL A 144 -13.73 7.88 -16.40
CA VAL A 144 -13.20 6.50 -16.42
C VAL A 144 -13.65 5.77 -17.67
N ILE A 145 -14.92 5.88 -18.08
CA ILE A 145 -15.45 5.25 -19.29
C ILE A 145 -14.74 5.79 -20.54
N GLU A 146 -14.56 7.09 -20.64
CA GLU A 146 -13.88 7.72 -21.77
C GLU A 146 -12.42 7.26 -21.91
N GLU A 147 -11.64 7.38 -20.82
CA GLU A 147 -10.23 6.99 -20.81
C GLU A 147 -10.03 5.49 -21.00
N SER A 148 -10.91 4.66 -20.44
CA SER A 148 -10.94 3.22 -20.60
C SER A 148 -11.12 2.83 -22.08
N LYS A 149 -12.06 3.47 -22.78
CA LYS A 149 -12.27 3.27 -24.23
C LYS A 149 -11.05 3.74 -25.03
N ALA A 150 -10.52 4.92 -24.70
CA ALA A 150 -9.38 5.49 -25.41
C ALA A 150 -8.11 4.62 -25.28
N LEU A 151 -7.91 4.00 -24.13
CA LEU A 151 -6.75 3.14 -23.85
C LEU A 151 -6.99 1.66 -24.20
N GLY A 152 -8.23 1.25 -24.48
CA GLY A 152 -8.60 -0.15 -24.71
C GLY A 152 -8.36 -1.02 -23.46
N VAL A 153 -8.65 -0.49 -22.26
CA VAL A 153 -8.40 -1.18 -20.97
C VAL A 153 -9.67 -1.22 -20.16
N GLN A 154 -10.04 -2.39 -19.66
CA GLN A 154 -11.15 -2.50 -18.71
C GLN A 154 -10.73 -2.02 -17.33
N PRO A 155 -11.43 -1.04 -16.69
CA PRO A 155 -11.13 -0.59 -15.35
C PRO A 155 -11.59 -1.60 -14.30
N GLY A 156 -10.82 -1.78 -13.22
CA GLY A 156 -11.36 -2.25 -11.95
C GLY A 156 -12.05 -1.07 -11.26
N LEU A 157 -13.28 -1.25 -10.79
CA LEU A 157 -14.04 -0.18 -10.16
C LEU A 157 -14.36 -0.51 -8.70
N GLY A 158 -14.23 0.48 -7.83
CA GLY A 158 -14.77 0.52 -6.49
C GLY A 158 -15.74 1.69 -6.36
N VAL A 159 -16.55 1.68 -5.31
CA VAL A 159 -17.46 2.80 -4.99
C VAL A 159 -17.29 3.15 -3.52
N ARG A 160 -17.13 4.44 -3.24
CA ARG A 160 -17.11 4.96 -1.87
C ARG A 160 -18.48 5.45 -1.48
N LEU A 161 -19.07 4.81 -0.49
CA LEU A 161 -20.34 5.21 0.09
C LEU A 161 -20.10 6.08 1.34
N ARG A 162 -20.73 7.23 1.39
CA ARG A 162 -20.78 8.06 2.60
C ARG A 162 -21.96 7.60 3.46
N LEU A 163 -21.66 7.11 4.65
CA LEU A 163 -22.72 6.75 5.60
C LEU A 163 -23.38 8.02 6.14
N ALA A 164 -24.72 7.99 6.23
CA ALA A 164 -25.50 9.05 6.85
C ALA A 164 -25.64 8.89 8.38
N SER A 165 -25.21 7.73 8.94
CA SER A 165 -25.21 7.50 10.37
C SER A 165 -24.16 8.36 11.06
N LEU A 166 -24.57 9.07 12.11
CA LEU A 166 -23.65 9.62 13.10
C LEU A 166 -23.04 8.41 13.81
N GLY A 167 -21.70 8.30 13.77
CA GLY A 167 -21.00 7.25 14.49
C GLY A 167 -21.37 7.28 15.97
N ALA A 168 -21.42 6.10 16.58
CA ALA A 168 -21.60 5.96 18.02
C ALA A 168 -20.36 6.48 18.77
#